data_47f1412df583273cbe515a4c0fe339e6
#
_entry.id   47f1412df583273cbe515a4c0fe339e6
#
_cell.length_a   1.000
_cell.length_b   1.000
_cell.length_c   1.000
_cell.angle_alpha   90.00
_cell.angle_beta   90.00
_cell.angle_gamma   90.00
#
_symmetry.space_group_name_H-M   'P 1'
#
loop_
_entity.id
_entity.type
_entity.pdbx_description
1 polymer ?
#
loop_
_entity_poly.entity_id
_entity_poly.type
_entity_poly.pdbx_seq_one_letter_code
_entity_poly.pdbx_strand_id
1 'polypeptide(L)'
;MPLQIIRQDITKMQVDAIVNTTNEEMVGYSGVDLAVHEGAGPELDSECARIAPLGLGQAKITKGYNLDARYIIHTSGPTWRGGLEGESIILKSCYIESLKLAVAHGCNSIAFPLISSGVYGYPKDQVLKFAIQIITEFLLDHELMVYICVFDRTSYEFSKKLFVTFYFHKFPPFYFRLQNLIHTYYMICS
;
A
#
# COMPACT_ATOMS: atom_id res chain seq x y z
N MET A 1 3.69 11.37 12.06
CA MET A 1 3.04 10.07 12.14
C MET A 1 3.63 9.17 11.06
N PRO A 2 3.93 7.91 11.37
CA PRO A 2 4.57 7.01 10.42
C PRO A 2 3.62 6.44 9.33
N LEU A 3 2.31 6.74 9.38
CA LEU A 3 1.32 6.38 8.35
C LEU A 3 0.65 7.64 7.80
N GLN A 4 0.66 7.78 6.47
CA GLN A 4 -0.02 8.86 5.75
C GLN A 4 -0.87 8.30 4.62
N ILE A 5 -2.03 8.93 4.36
CA ILE A 5 -2.86 8.62 3.19
C ILE A 5 -2.81 9.83 2.28
N ILE A 6 -2.36 9.62 1.06
CA ILE A 6 -2.13 10.70 0.10
C ILE A 6 -2.84 10.42 -1.22
N ARG A 7 -3.23 11.48 -1.92
CA ARG A 7 -3.72 11.37 -3.29
C ARG A 7 -2.57 11.59 -4.26
N GLN A 8 -2.00 10.49 -4.75
CA GLN A 8 -0.84 10.51 -5.62
C GLN A 8 -0.80 9.29 -6.54
N ASP A 9 -0.14 9.46 -7.68
CA ASP A 9 0.31 8.35 -8.52
C ASP A 9 1.48 7.65 -7.83
N ILE A 10 1.33 6.37 -7.54
CA ILE A 10 2.35 5.59 -6.82
C ILE A 10 3.68 5.50 -7.59
N THR A 11 3.64 5.57 -8.92
CA THR A 11 4.84 5.54 -9.77
C THR A 11 5.69 6.81 -9.69
N LYS A 12 5.15 7.88 -9.08
CA LYS A 12 5.82 9.17 -8.86
C LYS A 12 6.26 9.37 -7.41
N MET A 13 6.18 8.32 -6.61
CA MET A 13 6.57 8.39 -5.20
C MET A 13 8.08 8.31 -5.03
N GLN A 14 8.64 9.27 -4.31
CA GLN A 14 10.04 9.29 -3.90
C GLN A 14 10.17 8.60 -2.53
N VAL A 15 10.20 7.28 -2.54
CA VAL A 15 10.27 6.40 -1.37
C VAL A 15 11.26 5.27 -1.62
N ASP A 16 11.68 4.55 -0.58
CA ASP A 16 12.58 3.41 -0.77
C ASP A 16 11.91 2.26 -1.51
N ALA A 17 10.64 1.99 -1.23
CA ALA A 17 9.88 0.95 -1.93
C ALA A 17 8.47 1.39 -2.29
N ILE A 18 7.99 0.98 -3.46
CA ILE A 18 6.58 1.00 -3.80
C ILE A 18 6.04 -0.43 -3.86
N VAL A 19 4.76 -0.60 -3.55
CA VAL A 19 4.08 -1.90 -3.69
C VAL A 19 3.31 -1.94 -5.00
N ASN A 20 3.54 -2.99 -5.76
CA ASN A 20 2.79 -3.33 -6.96
C ASN A 20 1.81 -4.47 -6.66
N THR A 21 0.53 -4.29 -7.00
CA THR A 21 -0.48 -5.35 -6.91
C THR A 21 -0.63 -6.00 -8.28
N THR A 22 -0.13 -7.22 -8.41
CA THR A 22 0.02 -7.94 -9.68
C THR A 22 -0.68 -9.30 -9.65
N ASN A 23 -0.63 -10.02 -10.77
CA ASN A 23 -1.08 -11.40 -10.90
C ASN A 23 0.04 -12.40 -10.56
N GLU A 24 -0.27 -13.70 -10.62
CA GLU A 24 0.70 -14.77 -10.32
C GLU A 24 1.86 -14.81 -11.31
N GLU A 25 1.61 -14.47 -12.56
CA GLU A 25 2.60 -14.42 -13.64
C GLU A 25 3.52 -13.21 -13.55
N MET A 26 3.17 -12.21 -12.74
CA MET A 26 3.91 -10.95 -12.56
C MET A 26 4.11 -10.18 -13.86
N VAL A 27 3.06 -10.13 -14.68
CA VAL A 27 3.05 -9.37 -15.94
C VAL A 27 2.16 -8.14 -15.82
N GLY A 28 2.60 -6.99 -16.32
CA GLY A 28 1.88 -5.73 -16.28
C GLY A 28 0.57 -5.79 -17.08
N TYR A 29 -0.54 -6.08 -16.40
CA TYR A 29 -1.81 -6.35 -17.08
C TYR A 29 -2.74 -5.12 -17.10
N SER A 30 -2.95 -4.44 -16.01
CA SER A 30 -3.88 -3.31 -15.91
C SER A 30 -3.67 -2.46 -14.67
N GLY A 31 -4.22 -1.24 -14.68
CA GLY A 31 -4.24 -0.34 -13.51
C GLY A 31 -2.85 -0.02 -12.97
N VAL A 32 -2.62 -0.21 -11.68
CA VAL A 32 -1.34 0.05 -11.02
C VAL A 32 -0.24 -0.85 -11.59
N ASP A 33 -0.55 -2.13 -11.82
CA ASP A 33 0.41 -3.11 -12.35
C ASP A 33 0.99 -2.66 -13.70
N LEU A 34 0.12 -2.30 -14.65
CA LEU A 34 0.54 -1.78 -15.95
C LEU A 34 1.36 -0.49 -15.80
N ALA A 35 0.89 0.46 -15.00
CA ALA A 35 1.58 1.73 -14.80
C ALA A 35 2.98 1.56 -14.18
N VAL A 36 3.15 0.61 -13.27
CA VAL A 36 4.44 0.28 -12.66
C VAL A 36 5.38 -0.33 -13.70
N HIS A 37 4.92 -1.29 -14.51
CA HIS A 37 5.73 -1.89 -15.58
C HIS A 37 6.14 -0.88 -16.65
N GLU A 38 5.20 -0.05 -17.14
CA GLU A 38 5.50 1.04 -18.08
C GLU A 38 6.50 2.06 -17.51
N GLY A 39 6.33 2.42 -16.24
CA GLY A 39 7.19 3.40 -15.56
C GLY A 39 8.60 2.87 -15.27
N ALA A 40 8.72 1.60 -14.88
CA ALA A 40 10.01 0.97 -14.58
C ALA A 40 10.80 0.57 -15.83
N GLY A 41 10.12 0.23 -16.91
CA GLY A 41 10.75 -0.16 -18.17
C GLY A 41 10.97 -1.67 -18.31
N PRO A 42 11.50 -2.13 -19.47
CA PRO A 42 11.54 -3.54 -19.87
C PRO A 42 12.44 -4.44 -19.01
N GLU A 43 13.39 -3.85 -18.27
CA GLU A 43 14.23 -4.61 -17.35
C GLU A 43 13.39 -5.22 -16.20
N LEU A 44 12.31 -4.54 -15.79
CA LEU A 44 11.39 -5.05 -14.81
C LEU A 44 10.71 -6.32 -15.31
N ASP A 45 10.20 -6.33 -16.55
CA ASP A 45 9.57 -7.52 -17.16
C ASP A 45 10.52 -8.71 -17.15
N SER A 46 11.78 -8.47 -17.48
CA SER A 46 12.83 -9.49 -17.50
C SER A 46 13.12 -10.03 -16.10
N GLU A 47 13.11 -9.21 -15.07
CA GLU A 47 13.31 -9.64 -13.69
C GLU A 47 12.08 -10.40 -13.17
N CYS A 48 10.87 -9.90 -13.42
CA CYS A 48 9.61 -10.54 -13.04
C CYS A 48 9.48 -11.94 -13.64
N ALA A 49 9.80 -12.11 -14.93
CA ALA A 49 9.76 -13.42 -15.60
C ALA A 49 10.70 -14.45 -14.96
N ARG A 50 11.82 -14.03 -14.37
CA ARG A 50 12.76 -14.93 -13.69
C ARG A 50 12.30 -15.37 -12.30
N ILE A 51 11.54 -14.52 -11.61
CA ILE A 51 11.12 -14.78 -10.24
C ILE A 51 9.67 -15.26 -10.12
N ALA A 52 8.88 -15.21 -11.19
CA ALA A 52 7.54 -15.79 -11.25
C ALA A 52 7.60 -17.32 -11.02
N PRO A 53 6.51 -17.98 -10.56
CA PRO A 53 5.23 -17.38 -10.18
C PRO A 53 5.22 -16.78 -8.78
N LEU A 54 4.26 -15.86 -8.54
CA LEU A 54 3.99 -15.25 -7.25
C LEU A 54 2.66 -15.78 -6.69
N GLY A 55 2.71 -16.55 -5.62
CA GLY A 55 1.51 -17.13 -5.00
C GLY A 55 0.63 -16.07 -4.31
N LEU A 56 -0.66 -16.37 -4.19
CA LEU A 56 -1.63 -15.51 -3.49
C LEU A 56 -1.18 -15.18 -2.07
N GLY A 57 -1.24 -13.92 -1.70
CA GLY A 57 -0.83 -13.42 -0.39
C GLY A 57 0.67 -13.34 -0.17
N GLN A 58 1.48 -13.79 -1.13
CA GLN A 58 2.94 -13.68 -1.08
C GLN A 58 3.42 -12.31 -1.58
N ALA A 59 4.68 -12.01 -1.29
CA ALA A 59 5.37 -10.84 -1.85
C ALA A 59 6.77 -11.21 -2.33
N LYS A 60 7.22 -10.55 -3.42
CA LYS A 60 8.56 -10.62 -3.98
C LYS A 60 9.08 -9.22 -4.26
N ILE A 61 10.39 -9.04 -4.27
CA ILE A 61 11.02 -7.74 -4.45
C ILE A 61 11.88 -7.73 -5.68
N THR A 62 11.84 -6.62 -6.43
CA THR A 62 12.70 -6.30 -7.57
C THR A 62 13.34 -4.92 -7.38
N LYS A 63 14.24 -4.55 -8.27
CA LYS A 63 14.73 -3.18 -8.37
C LYS A 63 13.65 -2.24 -8.91
N GLY A 64 13.77 -0.93 -8.61
CA GLY A 64 12.85 0.11 -9.11
C GLY A 64 13.09 0.53 -10.55
N TYR A 65 14.27 0.23 -11.11
CA TYR A 65 14.72 0.60 -12.47
C TYR A 65 14.56 2.08 -12.77
N ASN A 66 13.68 2.48 -13.70
CA ASN A 66 13.46 3.88 -14.10
C ASN A 66 12.53 4.64 -13.14
N LEU A 67 11.99 3.98 -12.10
CA LEU A 67 11.20 4.66 -11.05
C LEU A 67 12.13 5.32 -10.02
N ASP A 68 11.62 6.36 -9.35
CA ASP A 68 12.35 7.02 -8.25
C ASP A 68 12.51 6.11 -7.01
N ALA A 69 11.64 5.10 -6.86
CA ALA A 69 11.74 4.12 -5.79
C ALA A 69 12.90 3.14 -6.04
N ARG A 70 13.67 2.82 -4.99
CA ARG A 70 14.77 1.84 -5.08
C ARG A 70 14.29 0.43 -5.40
N TYR A 71 13.13 0.08 -4.86
CA TYR A 71 12.54 -1.25 -4.96
C TYR A 71 11.07 -1.20 -5.36
N ILE A 72 10.65 -2.26 -6.04
CA ILE A 72 9.24 -2.59 -6.24
C ILE A 72 8.96 -3.90 -5.51
N ILE A 73 7.98 -3.88 -4.60
CA ILE A 73 7.51 -5.07 -3.91
C ILE A 73 6.22 -5.51 -4.56
N HIS A 74 6.26 -6.65 -5.25
CA HIS A 74 5.13 -7.23 -5.94
C HIS A 74 4.35 -8.14 -5.00
N THR A 75 3.02 -8.00 -4.96
CA THR A 75 2.14 -8.88 -4.18
C THR A 75 0.92 -9.29 -4.99
N SER A 76 0.51 -10.55 -4.85
CA SER A 76 -0.68 -11.10 -5.52
C SER A 76 -1.85 -11.14 -4.53
N GLY A 77 -2.79 -10.23 -4.70
CA GLY A 77 -3.95 -10.10 -3.83
C GLY A 77 -5.16 -10.93 -4.30
N PRO A 78 -6.18 -11.12 -3.44
CA PRO A 78 -7.34 -11.93 -3.75
C PRO A 78 -8.31 -11.22 -4.70
N THR A 79 -9.00 -11.99 -5.54
CA THR A 79 -10.22 -11.55 -6.22
C THR A 79 -11.38 -11.54 -5.21
N TRP A 80 -12.16 -10.47 -5.20
CA TRP A 80 -13.31 -10.36 -4.31
C TRP A 80 -14.46 -11.29 -4.75
N ARG A 81 -14.93 -12.13 -3.85
CA ARG A 81 -16.05 -13.07 -4.07
C ARG A 81 -17.10 -12.99 -2.96
N GLY A 82 -17.19 -11.82 -2.29
CA GLY A 82 -18.18 -11.58 -1.25
C GLY A 82 -17.66 -11.65 0.18
N GLY A 83 -16.37 -11.92 0.40
CA GLY A 83 -15.72 -11.89 1.71
C GLY A 83 -15.84 -13.18 2.53
N LEU A 84 -16.32 -14.27 1.93
CA LEU A 84 -16.55 -15.55 2.61
C LEU A 84 -15.52 -16.63 2.23
N GLU A 85 -14.63 -16.35 1.27
CA GLU A 85 -13.63 -17.30 0.75
C GLU A 85 -12.22 -17.06 1.30
N GLY A 86 -12.10 -16.36 2.43
CA GLY A 86 -10.81 -16.08 3.07
C GLY A 86 -10.04 -14.91 2.48
N GLU A 87 -10.67 -14.08 1.66
CA GLU A 87 -10.04 -12.95 0.97
C GLU A 87 -9.37 -11.98 1.94
N SER A 88 -9.97 -11.76 3.12
CA SER A 88 -9.39 -10.89 4.16
C SER A 88 -8.07 -11.43 4.72
N ILE A 89 -7.91 -12.75 4.80
CA ILE A 89 -6.69 -13.40 5.26
C ILE A 89 -5.58 -13.22 4.23
N ILE A 90 -5.91 -13.44 2.95
CA ILE A 90 -4.97 -13.25 1.83
C ILE A 90 -4.56 -11.77 1.72
N LEU A 91 -5.53 -10.85 1.80
CA LEU A 91 -5.27 -9.41 1.77
C LEU A 91 -4.35 -8.98 2.93
N LYS A 92 -4.59 -9.48 4.15
CA LYS A 92 -3.72 -9.24 5.30
C LYS A 92 -2.30 -9.72 5.03
N SER A 93 -2.14 -10.91 4.46
CA SER A 93 -0.84 -11.48 4.10
C SER A 93 -0.10 -10.58 3.11
N CYS A 94 -0.76 -10.05 2.07
CA CYS A 94 -0.16 -9.13 1.11
C CYS A 94 0.50 -7.91 1.80
N TYR A 95 -0.21 -7.26 2.72
CA TYR A 95 0.33 -6.13 3.46
C TYR A 95 1.50 -6.53 4.36
N ILE A 96 1.34 -7.59 5.15
CA ILE A 96 2.36 -8.05 6.11
C ILE A 96 3.64 -8.49 5.40
N GLU A 97 3.54 -9.32 4.36
CA GLU A 97 4.71 -9.81 3.63
C GLU A 97 5.43 -8.67 2.89
N SER A 98 4.69 -7.70 2.36
CA SER A 98 5.29 -6.49 1.76
C SER A 98 6.04 -5.64 2.79
N LEU A 99 5.46 -5.42 3.97
CA LEU A 99 6.10 -4.67 5.06
C LEU A 99 7.36 -5.37 5.57
N LYS A 100 7.31 -6.70 5.74
CA LYS A 100 8.47 -7.51 6.14
C LYS A 100 9.61 -7.41 5.13
N LEU A 101 9.31 -7.48 3.83
CA LEU A 101 10.32 -7.33 2.79
C LEU A 101 10.96 -5.95 2.80
N ALA A 102 10.17 -4.88 2.97
CA ALA A 102 10.69 -3.53 3.08
C ALA A 102 11.69 -3.40 4.26
N VAL A 103 11.31 -3.87 5.44
CA VAL A 103 12.18 -3.85 6.63
C VAL A 103 13.44 -4.70 6.41
N ALA A 104 13.31 -5.91 5.85
CA ALA A 104 14.44 -6.80 5.57
C ALA A 104 15.44 -6.21 4.57
N HIS A 105 15.00 -5.31 3.67
CA HIS A 105 15.86 -4.62 2.71
C HIS A 105 16.30 -3.22 3.17
N GLY A 106 16.11 -2.89 4.45
CA GLY A 106 16.56 -1.63 5.04
C GLY A 106 15.83 -0.41 4.47
N CYS A 107 14.56 -0.54 4.09
CA CYS A 107 13.74 0.58 3.66
C CYS A 107 13.31 1.41 4.87
N ASN A 108 13.39 2.73 4.74
CA ASN A 108 12.85 3.69 5.71
C ASN A 108 11.46 4.19 5.31
N SER A 109 11.06 3.94 4.06
CA SER A 109 9.77 4.37 3.51
C SER A 109 9.20 3.38 2.50
N ILE A 110 7.87 3.22 2.52
CA ILE A 110 7.14 2.35 1.59
C ILE A 110 5.79 2.98 1.23
N ALA A 111 5.39 2.84 -0.04
CA ALA A 111 4.08 3.28 -0.51
C ALA A 111 3.23 2.09 -1.00
N PHE A 112 1.99 2.04 -0.57
CA PHE A 112 1.01 1.03 -0.93
C PHE A 112 -0.09 1.61 -1.81
N PRO A 113 -0.58 0.88 -2.84
CA PRO A 113 -1.88 1.13 -3.43
C PRO A 113 -2.97 0.48 -2.55
N LEU A 114 -4.24 0.66 -2.90
CA LEU A 114 -5.31 -0.15 -2.35
C LEU A 114 -5.30 -1.54 -3.02
N ILE A 115 -4.64 -2.51 -2.42
CA ILE A 115 -4.43 -3.86 -2.96
C ILE A 115 -5.78 -4.49 -3.33
N SER A 116 -5.87 -5.13 -4.50
CA SER A 116 -7.07 -5.80 -5.04
C SER A 116 -8.29 -4.91 -5.30
N SER A 117 -8.23 -3.59 -5.10
CA SER A 117 -9.39 -2.71 -5.24
C SER A 117 -9.70 -2.27 -6.68
N GLY A 118 -8.88 -2.66 -7.63
CA GLY A 118 -9.08 -2.44 -9.07
C GLY A 118 -9.88 -3.57 -9.70
N VAL A 119 -9.31 -4.23 -10.70
CA VAL A 119 -9.96 -5.32 -11.47
C VAL A 119 -10.36 -6.52 -10.62
N TYR A 120 -9.72 -6.75 -9.47
CA TYR A 120 -10.09 -7.80 -8.53
C TYR A 120 -11.30 -7.47 -7.67
N GLY A 121 -11.84 -6.25 -7.76
CA GLY A 121 -13.14 -5.85 -7.26
C GLY A 121 -13.30 -5.79 -5.73
N TYR A 122 -12.21 -5.86 -4.96
CA TYR A 122 -12.31 -5.72 -3.50
C TYR A 122 -12.85 -4.33 -3.14
N PRO A 123 -13.89 -4.19 -2.28
CA PRO A 123 -14.47 -2.90 -1.93
C PRO A 123 -13.42 -1.96 -1.32
N LYS A 124 -13.22 -0.79 -1.93
CA LYS A 124 -12.17 0.16 -1.57
C LYS A 124 -12.20 0.59 -0.10
N ASP A 125 -13.40 0.78 0.44
CA ASP A 125 -13.60 1.15 1.84
C ASP A 125 -13.15 0.05 2.81
N GLN A 126 -13.37 -1.21 2.46
CA GLN A 126 -12.91 -2.34 3.26
C GLN A 126 -11.40 -2.49 3.17
N VAL A 127 -10.83 -2.44 1.96
CA VAL A 127 -9.37 -2.49 1.79
C VAL A 127 -8.69 -1.39 2.60
N LEU A 128 -9.20 -0.16 2.54
CA LEU A 128 -8.61 0.96 3.26
C LEU A 128 -8.65 0.76 4.78
N LYS A 129 -9.78 0.28 5.31
CA LYS A 129 -9.91 -0.06 6.74
C LYS A 129 -8.91 -1.12 7.17
N PHE A 130 -8.80 -2.22 6.40
CA PHE A 130 -7.85 -3.29 6.65
C PHE A 130 -6.40 -2.80 6.56
N ALA A 131 -6.07 -2.02 5.52
CA ALA A 131 -4.73 -1.47 5.35
C ALA A 131 -4.31 -0.62 6.57
N ILE A 132 -5.17 0.32 6.99
CA ILE A 132 -4.90 1.18 8.16
C ILE A 132 -4.67 0.32 9.41
N GLN A 133 -5.54 -0.65 9.66
CA GLN A 133 -5.43 -1.52 10.83
C GLN A 133 -4.12 -2.31 10.82
N ILE A 134 -3.83 -3.03 9.73
CA ILE A 134 -2.68 -3.92 9.61
C ILE A 134 -1.38 -3.12 9.70
N ILE A 135 -1.29 -2.00 8.97
CA ILE A 135 -0.10 -1.14 8.97
C ILE A 135 0.12 -0.53 10.35
N THR A 136 -0.94 -0.06 11.01
CA THR A 136 -0.83 0.52 12.35
C THR A 136 -0.36 -0.52 13.37
N GLU A 137 -0.84 -1.76 13.30
CA GLU A 137 -0.39 -2.87 14.15
C GLU A 137 1.09 -3.17 13.90
N PHE A 138 1.52 -3.24 12.65
CA PHE A 138 2.92 -3.49 12.29
C PHE A 138 3.87 -2.40 12.80
N LEU A 139 3.44 -1.15 12.71
CA LEU A 139 4.23 0.02 13.14
C LEU A 139 4.36 0.19 14.66
N LEU A 140 3.72 -0.66 15.47
CA LEU A 140 3.97 -0.69 16.91
C LEU A 140 5.37 -1.21 17.24
N ASP A 141 5.90 -2.10 16.40
CA ASP A 141 7.17 -2.80 16.62
C ASP A 141 8.26 -2.42 15.58
N HIS A 142 7.92 -1.56 14.59
CA HIS A 142 8.83 -1.24 13.49
C HIS A 142 8.82 0.26 13.17
N GLU A 143 10.00 0.82 12.93
CA GLU A 143 10.18 2.19 12.45
C GLU A 143 10.20 2.21 10.91
N LEU A 144 9.08 2.62 10.31
CA LEU A 144 8.92 2.71 8.85
C LEU A 144 7.91 3.80 8.51
N MET A 145 8.23 4.69 7.58
CA MET A 145 7.27 5.64 7.02
C MET A 145 6.43 4.93 5.96
N VAL A 146 5.13 4.87 6.17
CA VAL A 146 4.20 4.18 5.26
C VAL A 146 3.23 5.18 4.64
N TYR A 147 3.09 5.11 3.32
CA TYR A 147 2.10 5.87 2.55
C TYR A 147 1.05 4.93 1.98
N ILE A 148 -0.22 5.31 2.05
CA ILE A 148 -1.29 4.68 1.27
C ILE A 148 -1.65 5.67 0.15
N CYS A 149 -1.33 5.29 -1.09
CA CYS A 149 -1.64 6.07 -2.27
C CYS A 149 -3.04 5.77 -2.77
N VAL A 150 -3.91 6.77 -2.82
CA VAL A 150 -5.22 6.68 -3.45
C VAL A 150 -5.24 7.58 -4.68
N PHE A 151 -5.68 7.05 -5.81
CA PHE A 151 -5.67 7.80 -7.07
C PHE A 151 -6.91 8.67 -7.22
N ASP A 152 -8.08 8.14 -6.92
CA ASP A 152 -9.34 8.83 -7.12
C ASP A 152 -9.75 9.72 -5.93
N ARG A 153 -10.43 10.83 -6.26
CA ARG A 153 -10.86 11.84 -5.28
C ARG A 153 -11.84 11.25 -4.24
N THR A 154 -12.73 10.37 -4.66
CA THR A 154 -13.75 9.79 -3.79
C THR A 154 -13.13 8.92 -2.69
N SER A 155 -12.18 8.06 -3.05
CA SER A 155 -11.42 7.24 -2.10
C SER A 155 -10.60 8.12 -1.14
N TYR A 156 -10.03 9.22 -1.63
CA TYR A 156 -9.29 10.16 -0.80
C TYR A 156 -10.17 10.89 0.21
N GLU A 157 -11.32 11.42 -0.21
CA GLU A 157 -12.27 12.08 0.71
C GLU A 157 -12.85 11.10 1.75
N PHE A 158 -13.09 9.85 1.35
CA PHE A 158 -13.49 8.79 2.27
C PHE A 158 -12.40 8.48 3.29
N SER A 159 -11.13 8.44 2.86
CA SER A 159 -9.99 8.16 3.73
C SER A 159 -9.85 9.18 4.86
N LYS A 160 -10.08 10.46 4.58
CA LYS A 160 -10.06 11.52 5.59
C LYS A 160 -11.05 11.26 6.72
N LYS A 161 -12.28 10.85 6.40
CA LYS A 161 -13.32 10.54 7.38
C LYS A 161 -12.96 9.32 8.23
N LEU A 162 -12.44 8.26 7.59
CA LEU A 162 -12.03 7.04 8.28
C LEU A 162 -10.87 7.25 9.24
N PHE A 163 -9.87 7.99 8.81
CA PHE A 163 -8.66 8.23 9.60
C PHE A 163 -8.99 8.95 10.91
N VAL A 164 -9.87 9.96 10.87
CA VAL A 164 -10.37 10.66 12.06
C VAL A 164 -11.09 9.69 13.00
N THR A 165 -12.00 8.87 12.47
CA THR A 165 -12.80 7.94 13.29
C THR A 165 -11.94 6.87 13.96
N PHE A 166 -10.94 6.32 13.24
CA PHE A 166 -10.08 5.25 13.75
C PHE A 166 -9.16 5.75 14.88
N TYR A 167 -8.65 6.98 14.77
CA TYR A 167 -7.80 7.59 15.78
C TYR A 167 -8.53 7.88 17.07
N PHE A 168 -9.75 8.42 17.00
CA PHE A 168 -10.54 8.73 18.19
C PHE A 168 -11.01 7.50 18.96
N HIS A 169 -11.17 6.35 18.29
CA HIS A 169 -11.62 5.11 18.96
C HIS A 169 -10.47 4.34 19.64
N LYS A 170 -9.27 4.36 19.09
CA LYS A 170 -8.14 3.55 19.59
C LYS A 170 -7.24 4.28 20.59
N PHE A 171 -7.30 5.61 20.62
CA PHE A 171 -6.55 6.45 21.57
C PHE A 171 -7.50 7.39 22.31
N PRO A 172 -7.95 7.02 23.54
CA PRO A 172 -8.84 7.86 24.34
C PRO A 172 -8.17 9.21 24.68
N PRO A 173 -8.95 10.25 25.08
CA PRO A 173 -8.58 11.67 25.03
C PRO A 173 -7.40 12.14 25.89
N PHE A 174 -6.63 11.26 26.46
CA PHE A 174 -5.41 11.62 27.22
C PHE A 174 -4.26 12.14 26.32
N TYR A 175 -4.38 12.05 25.01
CA TYR A 175 -3.42 12.56 24.03
C TYR A 175 -3.82 13.91 23.41
N PHE A 176 -4.47 14.77 24.16
CA PHE A 176 -4.91 16.11 23.71
C PHE A 176 -3.77 17.08 23.32
N ARG A 177 -2.52 16.67 23.42
CA ARG A 177 -1.36 17.42 22.85
C ARG A 177 -1.23 17.33 21.33
N LEU A 178 -2.03 16.49 20.69
CA LEU A 178 -2.00 16.25 19.23
C LEU A 178 -2.94 17.15 18.41
N GLN A 179 -3.81 17.94 19.04
CA GLN A 179 -4.70 18.88 18.31
C GLN A 179 -3.92 19.90 17.47
N ASN A 180 -2.75 20.33 17.91
CA ASN A 180 -1.91 21.24 17.11
C ASN A 180 -1.26 20.56 15.90
N LEU A 181 -1.05 19.24 15.93
CA LEU A 181 -0.49 18.49 14.81
C LEU A 181 -1.53 18.23 13.71
N ILE A 182 -2.78 18.00 14.07
CA ILE A 182 -3.88 17.82 13.12
C ILE A 182 -4.17 19.13 12.38
N HIS A 183 -4.13 20.27 13.07
CA HIS A 183 -4.32 21.58 12.44
C HIS A 183 -3.20 21.94 11.46
N THR A 184 -1.96 21.61 11.78
CA THR A 184 -0.80 21.78 10.88
C THR A 184 -0.90 20.89 9.65
N TYR A 185 -1.46 19.69 9.78
CA TYR A 185 -1.66 18.75 8.68
C TYR A 185 -2.70 19.23 7.66
N TYR A 186 -3.77 19.90 8.11
CA TYR A 186 -4.78 20.48 7.23
C TYR A 186 -4.29 21.72 6.46
N MET A 187 -3.31 22.44 7.02
CA MET A 187 -2.75 23.66 6.40
C MET A 187 -1.68 23.37 5.34
N ILE A 188 -1.08 22.15 5.33
CA ILE A 188 -0.06 21.77 4.34
C ILE A 188 -0.68 21.12 3.10
N CYS A 189 -1.93 20.68 3.18
CA CYS A 189 -2.66 19.98 2.12
C CYS A 189 -3.78 20.81 1.45
N SER A 190 -3.82 22.12 1.70
CA SER A 190 -4.75 23.06 1.03
C SER A 190 -4.10 23.71 -0.20
#